data_cf29f935ad168c82370ea724859fe0a1
#
_entry.id   cf29f935ad168c82370ea724859fe0a1
#
_cell.length_a   1.000
_cell.length_b   1.000
_cell.length_c   1.000
_cell.angle_alpha   90.00
_cell.angle_beta   90.00
_cell.angle_gamma   90.00
#
_symmetry.space_group_name_H-M   'P 1'
#
loop_
_entity.id
_entity.type
_entity.pdbx_description
1 polymer ?
#
loop_
_entity_poly.entity_id
_entity_poly.type
_entity_poly.pdbx_seq_one_letter_code
_entity_poly.pdbx_strand_id
1 'polypeptide(L)'
;MLIAMHVQTRYVMVFTGLRKGDWAEFFNQSLERLFNNMQFFGEEFELCDEASFHTMFNQFIRLHSKPYFCQRGDRSVQSHINDVAWHFEYRVHQIGSLPDAQEQCASFDEWVNGMIRSTKTQKDYFHPDEEMFLDWISEYGDLDHSEVPLIRQYFHSLRVQMCPLLPEQEQVAEMNAMMDSALNEYYESRPSIPDNMLDFNQARANKSNK
;
A
#
# COMPACT_ATOMS: atom_id res chain seq x y z
N MET A 1 -4.44 -4.75 -15.74
CA MET A 1 -3.80 -4.17 -14.54
C MET A 1 -2.43 -4.81 -14.37
N LEU A 2 -1.42 -4.00 -14.01
CA LEU A 2 -0.09 -4.45 -13.60
C LEU A 2 0.18 -3.86 -12.21
N ILE A 3 0.78 -4.62 -11.31
CA ILE A 3 1.19 -4.17 -9.98
C ILE A 3 2.70 -4.30 -9.89
N ALA A 4 3.39 -3.21 -9.58
CA ALA A 4 4.80 -3.19 -9.25
C ALA A 4 4.95 -2.97 -7.74
N MET A 5 5.85 -3.73 -7.11
CA MET A 5 6.10 -3.61 -5.67
C MET A 5 7.59 -3.64 -5.38
N HIS A 6 8.07 -2.66 -4.62
CA HIS A 6 9.43 -2.65 -4.11
C HIS A 6 9.60 -3.76 -3.07
N VAL A 7 10.66 -4.56 -3.22
CA VAL A 7 10.80 -5.81 -2.46
C VAL A 7 11.03 -5.56 -0.96
N GLN A 8 11.76 -4.53 -0.59
CA GLN A 8 12.12 -4.23 0.80
C GLN A 8 11.04 -3.43 1.50
N THR A 9 10.67 -2.29 0.95
CA THR A 9 9.74 -1.34 1.56
C THR A 9 8.27 -1.70 1.36
N ARG A 10 7.96 -2.65 0.45
CA ARG A 10 6.58 -2.98 0.04
C ARG A 10 5.83 -1.83 -0.61
N TYR A 11 6.54 -0.77 -0.98
CA TYR A 11 5.97 0.33 -1.75
C TYR A 11 5.43 -0.19 -3.07
N VAL A 12 4.21 0.19 -3.40
CA VAL A 12 3.47 -0.37 -4.54
C VAL A 12 2.98 0.72 -5.48
N MET A 13 2.96 0.40 -6.75
CA MET A 13 2.33 1.20 -7.80
C MET A 13 1.46 0.31 -8.67
N VAL A 14 0.24 0.77 -8.95
CA VAL A 14 -0.73 0.08 -9.80
C VAL A 14 -0.85 0.80 -11.13
N PHE A 15 -0.85 0.03 -12.22
CA PHE A 15 -0.93 0.54 -13.59
C PHE A 15 -2.14 -0.07 -14.30
N THR A 16 -2.96 0.79 -14.89
CA THR A 16 -4.05 0.41 -15.78
C THR A 16 -3.75 0.95 -17.18
N GLY A 17 -4.32 0.34 -18.19
CA GLY A 17 -4.17 0.83 -19.57
C GLY A 17 -2.84 0.50 -20.26
N LEU A 18 -1.84 -0.05 -19.57
CA LEU A 18 -0.58 -0.46 -20.19
C LEU A 18 -0.79 -1.60 -21.19
N ARG A 19 -0.21 -1.48 -22.37
CA ARG A 19 -0.21 -2.55 -23.37
C ARG A 19 0.83 -3.60 -23.01
N LYS A 20 0.54 -4.84 -23.37
CA LYS A 20 1.51 -5.94 -23.15
C LYS A 20 2.80 -5.68 -23.90
N GLY A 21 3.92 -5.65 -23.17
CA GLY A 21 5.26 -5.43 -23.72
C GLY A 21 5.69 -3.95 -23.82
N ASP A 22 4.85 -3.03 -23.39
CA ASP A 22 5.19 -1.60 -23.37
C ASP A 22 5.98 -1.25 -22.11
N TRP A 23 7.21 -1.73 -22.05
CA TRP A 23 8.10 -1.53 -20.92
C TRP A 23 8.58 -0.08 -20.79
N ALA A 24 8.71 0.63 -21.93
CA ALA A 24 9.12 2.03 -21.90
C ALA A 24 8.08 2.89 -21.18
N GLU A 25 6.82 2.74 -21.52
CA GLU A 25 5.73 3.44 -20.87
C GLU A 25 5.60 3.05 -19.39
N PHE A 26 5.73 1.75 -19.07
CA PHE A 26 5.76 1.29 -17.69
C PHE A 26 6.85 1.98 -16.87
N PHE A 27 8.09 2.04 -17.39
CA PHE A 27 9.19 2.69 -16.68
C PHE A 27 8.98 4.20 -16.54
N ASN A 28 8.52 4.88 -17.60
CA ASN A 28 8.25 6.30 -17.57
C ASN A 28 7.23 6.64 -16.49
N GLN A 29 6.09 5.96 -16.50
CA GLN A 29 5.04 6.18 -15.49
C GLN A 29 5.51 5.82 -14.07
N SER A 30 6.31 4.74 -13.93
CA SER A 30 6.85 4.33 -12.63
C SER A 30 7.79 5.40 -12.06
N LEU A 31 8.70 5.90 -12.89
CA LEU A 31 9.66 6.91 -12.50
C LEU A 31 8.97 8.23 -12.16
N GLU A 32 8.08 8.70 -13.03
CA GLU A 32 7.33 9.94 -12.82
C GLU A 32 6.59 9.92 -11.47
N ARG A 33 5.80 8.87 -11.20
CA ARG A 33 5.04 8.77 -9.95
C ARG A 33 5.94 8.61 -8.72
N LEU A 34 7.00 7.79 -8.83
CA LEU A 34 7.94 7.62 -7.73
C LEU A 34 8.59 8.95 -7.36
N PHE A 35 9.10 9.68 -8.37
CA PHE A 35 9.77 10.96 -8.12
C PHE A 35 8.83 12.02 -7.59
N ASN A 36 7.63 12.16 -8.16
CA ASN A 36 6.66 13.11 -7.66
C ASN A 36 6.33 12.86 -6.18
N ASN A 37 6.20 11.59 -5.77
CA ASN A 37 5.94 11.26 -4.37
C ASN A 37 7.16 11.53 -3.47
N MET A 38 8.37 11.17 -3.91
CA MET A 38 9.58 11.43 -3.11
C MET A 38 9.87 12.93 -2.99
N GLN A 39 9.66 13.68 -4.06
CA GLN A 39 9.80 15.14 -4.06
C GLN A 39 8.76 15.78 -3.13
N PHE A 40 7.50 15.37 -3.23
CA PHE A 40 6.43 15.86 -2.35
C PHE A 40 6.80 15.69 -0.87
N PHE A 41 7.25 14.52 -0.45
CA PHE A 41 7.65 14.30 0.95
C PHE A 41 8.89 15.13 1.32
N GLY A 42 9.85 15.24 0.43
CA GLY A 42 11.05 16.05 0.67
C GLY A 42 10.75 17.52 0.87
N GLU A 43 9.85 18.08 0.08
CA GLU A 43 9.39 19.47 0.18
C GLU A 43 8.47 19.68 1.39
N GLU A 44 7.50 18.81 1.61
CA GLU A 44 6.54 18.91 2.72
C GLU A 44 7.23 18.85 4.09
N PHE A 45 8.29 18.07 4.19
CA PHE A 45 9.06 17.93 5.43
C PHE A 45 10.24 18.90 5.53
N GLU A 46 10.43 19.78 4.53
CA GLU A 46 11.55 20.74 4.44
C GLU A 46 12.93 20.05 4.55
N LEU A 47 13.05 18.81 4.08
CA LEU A 47 14.27 18.01 4.17
C LEU A 47 15.19 18.19 2.96
N CYS A 48 14.65 18.55 1.81
CA CYS A 48 15.43 18.79 0.61
C CYS A 48 14.77 19.88 -0.25
N ASP A 49 15.61 20.71 -0.82
CA ASP A 49 15.22 21.67 -1.85
C ASP A 49 15.24 21.03 -3.26
N GLU A 50 14.73 21.75 -4.24
CA GLU A 50 14.65 21.29 -5.64
C GLU A 50 16.04 20.88 -6.18
N ALA A 51 17.11 21.59 -5.83
CA ALA A 51 18.46 21.31 -6.30
C ALA A 51 19.02 20.01 -5.72
N SER A 52 18.81 19.78 -4.43
CA SER A 52 19.18 18.55 -3.73
C SER A 52 18.40 17.37 -4.29
N PHE A 53 17.09 17.54 -4.50
CA PHE A 53 16.26 16.51 -5.08
C PHE A 53 16.69 16.13 -6.51
N HIS A 54 17.01 17.11 -7.36
CA HIS A 54 17.55 16.85 -8.68
C HIS A 54 18.89 16.09 -8.66
N THR A 55 19.70 16.33 -7.65
CA THR A 55 20.97 15.60 -7.45
C THR A 55 20.71 14.14 -7.13
N MET A 56 19.80 13.85 -6.19
CA MET A 56 19.35 12.49 -5.85
C MET A 56 18.74 11.77 -7.06
N PHE A 57 17.90 12.45 -7.81
CA PHE A 57 17.30 11.94 -9.03
C PHE A 57 18.36 11.51 -10.08
N ASN A 58 19.33 12.39 -10.36
CA ASN A 58 20.40 12.09 -11.31
C ASN A 58 21.26 10.91 -10.84
N GLN A 59 21.49 10.77 -9.54
CA GLN A 59 22.20 9.64 -8.97
C GLN A 59 21.40 8.34 -9.15
N PHE A 60 20.11 8.35 -8.86
CA PHE A 60 19.22 7.22 -9.10
C PHE A 60 19.25 6.76 -10.56
N ILE A 61 19.03 7.68 -11.52
CA ILE A 61 19.06 7.37 -12.96
C ILE A 61 20.41 6.77 -13.37
N ARG A 62 21.52 7.30 -12.88
CA ARG A 62 22.86 6.78 -13.17
C ARG A 62 23.04 5.35 -12.68
N LEU A 63 22.58 5.04 -11.47
CA LEU A 63 22.74 3.71 -10.85
C LEU A 63 21.77 2.68 -11.46
N HIS A 64 20.58 3.11 -11.89
CA HIS A 64 19.52 2.23 -12.40
C HIS A 64 19.29 2.33 -13.91
N SER A 65 20.30 2.81 -14.67
CA SER A 65 20.20 2.99 -16.12
C SER A 65 20.00 1.69 -16.93
N LYS A 66 20.24 0.53 -16.32
CA LYS A 66 20.14 -0.79 -17.00
C LYS A 66 19.24 -1.74 -16.20
N PRO A 67 17.94 -1.74 -16.46
CA PRO A 67 17.02 -2.67 -15.79
C PRO A 67 17.28 -4.11 -16.26
N TYR A 68 17.18 -5.06 -15.33
CA TYR A 68 17.25 -6.48 -15.61
C TYR A 68 15.95 -7.16 -15.22
N PHE A 69 15.40 -7.96 -16.12
CA PHE A 69 14.24 -8.78 -15.85
C PHE A 69 14.67 -10.19 -15.46
N CYS A 70 14.26 -10.62 -14.27
CA CYS A 70 14.44 -12.00 -13.84
C CYS A 70 13.16 -12.52 -13.21
N GLN A 71 12.89 -13.80 -13.44
CA GLN A 71 11.79 -14.45 -12.75
C GLN A 71 12.19 -14.74 -11.31
N ARG A 72 11.49 -14.13 -10.36
CA ARG A 72 11.74 -14.29 -8.93
C ARG A 72 10.45 -14.72 -8.23
N GLY A 73 10.54 -15.72 -7.36
CA GLY A 73 9.43 -16.17 -6.54
C GLY A 73 9.66 -15.81 -5.07
N ASP A 74 9.10 -14.71 -4.62
CA ASP A 74 9.06 -14.36 -3.20
C ASP A 74 7.61 -14.43 -2.70
N ARG A 75 7.34 -15.44 -1.85
CA ARG A 75 5.98 -15.68 -1.33
C ARG A 75 5.47 -14.54 -0.47
N SER A 76 6.35 -13.84 0.24
CA SER A 76 5.96 -12.69 1.06
C SER A 76 5.55 -11.50 0.19
N VAL A 77 6.33 -11.21 -0.86
CA VAL A 77 5.97 -10.17 -1.85
C VAL A 77 4.68 -10.54 -2.56
N GLN A 78 4.53 -11.80 -3.00
CA GLN A 78 3.34 -12.27 -3.69
C GLN A 78 2.07 -12.14 -2.81
N SER A 79 2.18 -12.41 -1.51
CA SER A 79 1.07 -12.24 -0.58
C SER A 79 0.61 -10.78 -0.50
N HIS A 80 1.56 -9.84 -0.41
CA HIS A 80 1.24 -8.41 -0.39
C HIS A 80 0.68 -7.92 -1.73
N ILE A 81 1.19 -8.42 -2.87
CA ILE A 81 0.62 -8.11 -4.20
C ILE A 81 -0.83 -8.59 -4.29
N ASN A 82 -1.15 -9.78 -3.80
CA ASN A 82 -2.51 -10.30 -3.80
C ASN A 82 -3.45 -9.47 -2.91
N ASP A 83 -2.95 -9.00 -1.78
CA ASP A 83 -3.67 -8.11 -0.89
C ASP A 83 -3.97 -6.74 -1.56
N VAL A 84 -2.97 -6.16 -2.24
CA VAL A 84 -3.16 -4.94 -3.03
C VAL A 84 -4.16 -5.15 -4.17
N ALA A 85 -4.08 -6.28 -4.88
CA ALA A 85 -5.03 -6.61 -5.94
C ALA A 85 -6.46 -6.70 -5.41
N TRP A 86 -6.66 -7.31 -4.24
CA TRP A 86 -7.96 -7.38 -3.59
C TRP A 86 -8.49 -5.98 -3.22
N HIS A 87 -7.65 -5.12 -2.63
CA HIS A 87 -8.01 -3.73 -2.32
C HIS A 87 -8.37 -2.93 -3.57
N PHE A 88 -7.63 -3.13 -4.67
CA PHE A 88 -7.91 -2.48 -5.94
C PHE A 88 -9.27 -2.93 -6.51
N GLU A 89 -9.53 -4.23 -6.56
CA GLU A 89 -10.80 -4.78 -7.04
C GLU A 89 -11.98 -4.27 -6.20
N TYR A 90 -11.82 -4.26 -4.88
CA TYR A 90 -12.82 -3.72 -3.96
C TYR A 90 -13.12 -2.25 -4.23
N ARG A 91 -12.07 -1.42 -4.41
CA ARG A 91 -12.21 0.00 -4.71
C ARG A 91 -12.91 0.24 -6.04
N VAL A 92 -12.52 -0.50 -7.07
CA VAL A 92 -13.17 -0.47 -8.39
C VAL A 92 -14.66 -0.82 -8.27
N HIS A 93 -14.99 -1.83 -7.49
CA HIS A 93 -16.38 -2.24 -7.27
C HIS A 93 -17.20 -1.14 -6.56
N GLN A 94 -16.61 -0.46 -5.58
CA GLN A 94 -17.28 0.65 -4.88
C GLN A 94 -17.52 1.86 -5.80
N ILE A 95 -16.53 2.22 -6.60
CA ILE A 95 -16.59 3.40 -7.49
C ILE A 95 -17.41 3.10 -8.76
N GLY A 96 -17.48 1.82 -9.18
CA GLY A 96 -18.17 1.38 -10.40
C GLY A 96 -17.36 1.62 -11.68
N SER A 97 -16.10 2.04 -11.58
CA SER A 97 -15.22 2.26 -12.74
C SER A 97 -13.77 1.87 -12.42
N LEU A 98 -13.04 1.46 -13.45
CA LEU A 98 -11.58 1.30 -13.35
C LEU A 98 -10.90 2.67 -13.33
N PRO A 99 -9.82 2.86 -12.55
CA PRO A 99 -8.95 4.00 -12.74
C PRO A 99 -8.35 3.94 -14.16
N ASP A 100 -8.73 4.89 -15.02
CA ASP A 100 -8.27 4.96 -16.40
C ASP A 100 -7.23 6.07 -16.64
N ALA A 101 -7.08 6.96 -15.67
CA ALA A 101 -6.10 8.03 -15.65
C ALA A 101 -4.95 7.77 -14.65
N GLN A 102 -3.78 8.33 -14.92
CA GLN A 102 -2.61 8.21 -14.04
C GLN A 102 -2.86 8.79 -12.65
N GLU A 103 -3.57 9.92 -12.56
CA GLU A 103 -3.92 10.57 -11.29
C GLU A 103 -4.78 9.67 -10.40
N GLN A 104 -5.70 8.92 -11.00
CA GLN A 104 -6.54 7.98 -10.25
C GLN A 104 -5.73 6.79 -9.74
N CYS A 105 -4.78 6.29 -10.54
CA CYS A 105 -3.85 5.27 -10.09
C CYS A 105 -2.93 5.81 -8.98
N ALA A 106 -2.43 7.05 -9.12
CA ALA A 106 -1.59 7.70 -8.10
C ALA A 106 -2.34 7.87 -6.77
N SER A 107 -3.60 8.31 -6.80
CA SER A 107 -4.43 8.40 -5.60
C SER A 107 -4.67 7.04 -4.93
N PHE A 108 -4.79 5.97 -5.71
CA PHE A 108 -4.87 4.62 -5.15
C PHE A 108 -3.53 4.19 -4.54
N ASP A 109 -2.41 4.48 -5.22
CA ASP A 109 -1.06 4.17 -4.74
C ASP A 109 -0.79 4.89 -3.40
N GLU A 110 -1.12 6.18 -3.29
CA GLU A 110 -1.00 6.95 -2.06
C GLU A 110 -1.78 6.29 -0.90
N TRP A 111 -3.05 5.99 -1.13
CA TRP A 111 -3.90 5.35 -0.12
C TRP A 111 -3.37 3.98 0.33
N VAL A 112 -2.97 3.12 -0.61
CA VAL A 112 -2.54 1.74 -0.30
C VAL A 112 -1.14 1.69 0.32
N ASN A 113 -0.25 2.63 0.00
CA ASN A 113 1.07 2.76 0.60
C ASN A 113 1.02 3.39 2.01
N GLY A 114 -0.01 4.15 2.33
CA GLY A 114 -0.30 4.61 3.68
C GLY A 114 -0.81 3.51 4.63
N MET A 115 -1.18 2.32 4.12
CA MET A 115 -1.60 1.20 4.97
C MET A 115 -0.42 0.51 5.66
N ILE A 116 -0.64 0.11 6.91
CA ILE A 116 0.38 -0.63 7.67
C ILE A 116 0.65 -2.01 7.08
N ARG A 117 1.92 -2.38 7.07
CA ARG A 117 2.43 -3.68 6.63
C ARG A 117 3.33 -4.31 7.70
N SER A 118 3.55 -5.61 7.58
CA SER A 118 4.58 -6.33 8.33
C SER A 118 5.16 -7.44 7.46
N THR A 119 6.39 -7.84 7.74
CA THR A 119 7.04 -8.96 7.06
C THR A 119 7.59 -9.95 8.07
N LYS A 120 8.04 -11.12 7.61
CA LYS A 120 8.66 -12.10 8.50
C LYS A 120 9.99 -11.62 9.10
N THR A 121 10.70 -10.77 8.36
CA THR A 121 11.99 -10.18 8.76
C THR A 121 11.80 -8.92 9.59
N GLN A 122 10.77 -8.13 9.28
CA GLN A 122 10.40 -6.93 10.02
C GLN A 122 9.03 -7.18 10.65
N LYS A 123 9.04 -7.59 11.92
CA LYS A 123 7.82 -7.94 12.67
C LYS A 123 7.03 -6.73 13.11
N ASP A 124 7.72 -5.60 13.31
CA ASP A 124 7.07 -4.35 13.64
C ASP A 124 6.30 -3.83 12.41
N TYR A 125 5.16 -3.23 12.68
CA TYR A 125 4.37 -2.61 11.63
C TYR A 125 5.08 -1.39 11.06
N PHE A 126 5.00 -1.24 9.74
CA PHE A 126 5.57 -0.12 9.02
C PHE A 126 4.62 0.37 7.92
N HIS A 127 4.84 1.57 7.43
CA HIS A 127 4.12 2.13 6.29
C HIS A 127 5.03 2.12 5.06
N PRO A 128 4.59 1.56 3.92
CA PRO A 128 5.39 1.48 2.71
C PRO A 128 5.89 2.82 2.16
N ASP A 129 5.08 3.87 2.24
CA ASP A 129 5.43 5.23 1.81
C ASP A 129 6.60 5.79 2.63
N GLU A 130 6.54 5.66 3.94
CA GLU A 130 7.57 6.09 4.88
C GLU A 130 8.88 5.32 4.69
N GLU A 131 8.80 3.99 4.62
CA GLU A 131 9.99 3.16 4.38
C GLU A 131 10.61 3.43 3.00
N MET A 132 9.80 3.70 1.97
CA MET A 132 10.31 4.04 0.64
C MET A 132 11.03 5.39 0.64
N PHE A 133 10.50 6.37 1.34
CA PHE A 133 11.13 7.67 1.46
C PHE A 133 12.44 7.61 2.24
N LEU A 134 12.49 6.88 3.35
CA LEU A 134 13.70 6.65 4.14
C LEU A 134 14.77 5.91 3.33
N ASP A 135 14.38 4.88 2.57
CA ASP A 135 15.25 4.14 1.68
C ASP A 135 15.83 5.06 0.57
N TRP A 136 14.97 5.90 -0.02
CA TRP A 136 15.34 6.88 -1.03
C TRP A 136 16.38 7.89 -0.52
N ILE A 137 16.12 8.55 0.61
CA ILE A 137 17.05 9.54 1.17
C ILE A 137 18.35 8.88 1.64
N SER A 138 18.27 7.67 2.20
CA SER A 138 19.46 6.92 2.64
C SER A 138 20.35 6.50 1.50
N GLU A 139 19.78 6.13 0.33
CA GLU A 139 20.54 5.63 -0.81
C GLU A 139 21.09 6.76 -1.69
N TYR A 140 20.32 7.85 -1.88
CA TYR A 140 20.61 8.90 -2.85
C TYR A 140 20.88 10.27 -2.24
N GLY A 141 20.54 10.49 -0.99
CA GLY A 141 20.78 11.71 -0.22
C GLY A 141 21.87 11.52 0.84
N ASP A 142 22.05 12.54 1.64
CA ASP A 142 23.00 12.55 2.78
C ASP A 142 22.24 12.43 4.11
N LEU A 143 21.40 11.39 4.26
CA LEU A 143 20.60 11.18 5.48
C LEU A 143 21.50 10.85 6.67
N ASP A 144 21.47 11.69 7.71
CA ASP A 144 21.99 11.31 9.01
C ASP A 144 20.97 10.38 9.73
N HIS A 145 21.45 9.23 10.17
CA HIS A 145 20.62 8.28 10.93
C HIS A 145 19.95 8.89 12.17
N SER A 146 20.50 9.97 12.72
CA SER A 146 19.86 10.71 13.83
C SER A 146 18.58 11.44 13.43
N GLU A 147 18.35 11.68 12.13
CA GLU A 147 17.15 12.34 11.58
C GLU A 147 15.98 11.39 11.34
N VAL A 148 16.23 10.08 11.26
CA VAL A 148 15.19 9.07 11.00
C VAL A 148 13.99 9.18 11.96
N PRO A 149 14.16 9.35 13.30
CA PRO A 149 13.02 9.53 14.21
C PRO A 149 12.18 10.77 13.89
N LEU A 150 12.81 11.85 13.46
CA LEU A 150 12.15 13.10 13.08
C LEU A 150 11.32 12.89 11.80
N ILE A 151 11.87 12.24 10.79
CA ILE A 151 11.16 11.91 9.55
C ILE A 151 9.93 11.05 9.86
N ARG A 152 10.05 10.03 10.70
CA ARG A 152 8.92 9.20 11.14
C ARG A 152 7.85 10.03 11.86
N GLN A 153 8.25 11.01 12.65
CA GLN A 153 7.32 11.94 13.30
C GLN A 153 6.59 12.82 12.29
N TYR A 154 7.25 13.28 11.23
CA TYR A 154 6.61 14.04 10.16
C TYR A 154 5.54 13.19 9.44
N PHE A 155 5.88 11.96 9.05
CA PHE A 155 4.89 11.05 8.47
C PHE A 155 3.70 10.77 9.39
N HIS A 156 3.95 10.59 10.68
CA HIS A 156 2.88 10.43 11.65
C HIS A 156 1.97 11.67 11.69
N SER A 157 2.56 12.87 11.73
CA SER A 157 1.81 14.13 11.75
C SER A 157 0.99 14.32 10.46
N LEU A 158 1.56 14.01 9.31
CA LEU A 158 0.87 14.07 8.02
C LEU A 158 -0.36 13.13 8.01
N ARG A 159 -0.19 11.89 8.47
CA ARG A 159 -1.31 10.93 8.55
C ARG A 159 -2.41 11.36 9.50
N VAL A 160 -2.06 11.97 10.63
CA VAL A 160 -3.04 12.52 11.57
C VAL A 160 -3.81 13.67 10.93
N GLN A 161 -3.16 14.54 10.16
CA GLN A 161 -3.82 15.65 9.45
C GLN A 161 -4.73 15.15 8.31
N MET A 162 -4.29 14.12 7.59
CA MET A 162 -5.07 13.52 6.49
C MET A 162 -6.19 12.60 7.00
N CYS A 163 -6.10 12.12 8.24
CA CYS A 163 -7.18 11.36 8.84
C CYS A 163 -8.31 12.33 9.21
N PRO A 164 -9.51 12.22 8.61
CA PRO A 164 -10.66 12.97 9.09
C PRO A 164 -10.78 12.66 10.59
N LEU A 165 -10.82 13.71 11.40
CA LEU A 165 -10.99 13.62 12.86
C LEU A 165 -11.87 12.42 13.18
N LEU A 166 -11.34 11.51 14.01
CA LEU A 166 -12.14 10.35 14.45
C LEU A 166 -13.51 10.88 14.82
N PRO A 167 -14.59 10.31 14.27
CA PRO A 167 -15.93 10.79 14.58
C PRO A 167 -16.09 10.88 16.09
N GLU A 168 -16.74 11.93 16.58
CA GLU A 168 -17.07 12.07 18.00
C GLU A 168 -17.67 10.75 18.51
N GLN A 169 -17.53 10.45 19.80
CA GLN A 169 -17.93 9.13 20.36
C GLN A 169 -19.35 8.71 19.97
N GLU A 170 -20.26 9.66 19.75
CA GLU A 170 -21.62 9.40 19.25
C GLU A 170 -21.62 8.84 17.81
N GLN A 171 -20.82 9.38 16.89
CA GLN A 171 -20.74 8.90 15.52
C GLN A 171 -20.06 7.51 15.43
N VAL A 172 -19.12 7.22 16.34
CA VAL A 172 -18.55 5.87 16.47
C VAL A 172 -19.60 4.89 16.97
N ALA A 173 -20.43 5.29 17.91
CA ALA A 173 -21.52 4.46 18.44
C ALA A 173 -22.58 4.20 17.35
N GLU A 174 -22.97 5.22 16.58
CA GLU A 174 -23.91 5.06 15.46
C GLU A 174 -23.33 4.14 14.36
N MET A 175 -22.05 4.33 13.99
CA MET A 175 -21.39 3.49 13.01
C MET A 175 -21.28 2.03 13.47
N ASN A 176 -20.96 1.79 14.74
CA ASN A 176 -20.95 0.45 15.31
C ASN A 176 -22.35 -0.18 15.33
N ALA A 177 -23.38 0.58 15.68
CA ALA A 177 -24.77 0.12 15.66
C ALA A 177 -25.25 -0.21 14.24
N MET A 178 -24.88 0.60 13.24
CA MET A 178 -25.15 0.29 11.81
C MET A 178 -24.43 -0.98 11.37
N MET A 179 -23.17 -1.15 11.77
CA MET A 179 -22.38 -2.33 11.41
C MET A 179 -22.93 -3.60 12.06
N ASP A 180 -23.32 -3.54 13.33
CA ASP A 180 -23.98 -4.66 14.03
C ASP A 180 -25.34 -5.01 13.42
N SER A 181 -26.11 -4.00 13.01
CA SER A 181 -27.40 -4.20 12.32
C SER A 181 -27.18 -4.88 10.96
N ALA A 182 -26.21 -4.42 10.17
CA ALA A 182 -25.88 -5.02 8.87
C ALA A 182 -25.35 -6.46 9.00
N LEU A 183 -24.55 -6.73 10.03
CA LEU A 183 -24.06 -8.07 10.34
C LEU A 183 -25.22 -9.00 10.73
N ASN A 184 -26.13 -8.54 11.56
CA ASN A 184 -27.30 -9.33 11.96
C ASN A 184 -28.21 -9.64 10.76
N GLU A 185 -28.50 -8.64 9.90
CA GLU A 185 -29.26 -8.84 8.68
C GLU A 185 -28.56 -9.82 7.72
N TYR A 186 -27.23 -9.75 7.61
CA TYR A 186 -26.44 -10.71 6.85
C TYR A 186 -26.53 -12.14 7.41
N TYR A 187 -26.48 -12.30 8.74
CA TYR A 187 -26.59 -13.63 9.36
C TYR A 187 -28.00 -14.20 9.27
N GLU A 188 -29.03 -13.36 9.39
CA GLU A 188 -30.43 -13.77 9.24
C GLU A 188 -30.80 -14.11 7.79
N SER A 189 -30.19 -13.43 6.82
CA SER A 189 -30.41 -13.71 5.38
C SER A 189 -29.64 -14.92 4.86
N ARG A 190 -28.73 -15.50 5.65
CA ARG A 190 -28.02 -16.72 5.24
C ARG A 190 -29.02 -17.86 5.08
N PRO A 191 -29.04 -18.53 3.92
CA PRO A 191 -29.77 -19.76 3.78
C PRO A 191 -29.24 -20.76 4.81
N SER A 192 -30.10 -21.41 5.53
CA SER A 192 -29.75 -22.51 6.47
C SER A 192 -28.83 -23.49 5.73
N ILE A 193 -27.67 -23.75 6.32
CA ILE A 193 -26.72 -24.74 5.74
C ILE A 193 -27.51 -26.06 5.65
N PRO A 194 -27.62 -26.69 4.46
CA PRO A 194 -28.29 -27.96 4.32
C PRO A 194 -27.66 -28.98 5.26
N ASP A 195 -28.49 -29.81 5.94
CA ASP A 195 -28.06 -30.80 6.92
C ASP A 195 -27.00 -31.81 6.41
N ASN A 196 -26.75 -31.84 5.12
CA ASN A 196 -25.75 -32.68 4.46
C ASN A 196 -24.38 -31.99 4.26
N MET A 197 -24.22 -30.73 4.64
CA MET A 197 -22.90 -30.07 4.66
C MET A 197 -22.23 -30.28 6.01
N LEU A 198 -21.07 -30.93 6.00
CA LEU A 198 -20.22 -31.12 7.18
C LEU A 198 -19.82 -29.76 7.76
N ASP A 199 -20.26 -29.48 8.98
CA ASP A 199 -19.76 -28.35 9.75
C ASP A 199 -18.27 -28.56 10.04
N PHE A 200 -17.43 -27.80 9.38
CA PHE A 200 -15.97 -27.84 9.56
C PHE A 200 -15.52 -27.59 11.01
N ASN A 201 -16.31 -26.90 11.81
CA ASN A 201 -16.03 -26.67 13.22
C ASN A 201 -16.28 -27.92 14.06
N GLN A 202 -17.31 -28.72 13.77
CA GLN A 202 -17.53 -30.02 14.38
C GLN A 202 -16.45 -31.05 13.99
N ALA A 203 -16.00 -31.02 12.74
CA ALA A 203 -14.90 -31.88 12.28
C ALA A 203 -13.56 -31.57 12.95
N ARG A 204 -13.34 -30.32 13.35
CA ARG A 204 -12.13 -29.88 14.09
C ARG A 204 -12.16 -30.28 15.56
N ALA A 205 -13.32 -30.18 16.22
CA ALA A 205 -13.52 -30.58 17.60
C ALA A 205 -13.35 -32.11 17.81
N ASN A 206 -13.75 -32.91 16.83
CA ASN A 206 -13.62 -34.37 16.87
C ASN A 206 -12.18 -34.88 16.62
N LYS A 207 -11.28 -34.02 16.09
CA LYS A 207 -9.84 -34.34 15.90
C LYS A 207 -8.97 -34.06 17.12
N SER A 208 -9.43 -33.22 18.05
CA SER A 208 -8.68 -32.91 19.29
C SER A 208 -8.94 -33.87 20.43
N ASN A 209 -9.85 -34.85 20.27
CA ASN A 209 -10.23 -35.86 21.28
C ASN A 209 -9.76 -37.29 20.92
N LYS A 210 -8.81 -37.42 20.02
CA LYS A 210 -8.06 -38.64 19.72
C LYS A 210 -6.56 -38.39 19.86
#